data_c9363a41712c4a28311b12d2e91d8bfc
#
_entry.id   c9363a41712c4a28311b12d2e91d8bfc
#
_cell.length_a   1.000
_cell.length_b   1.000
_cell.length_c   1.000
_cell.angle_alpha   90.00
_cell.angle_beta   90.00
_cell.angle_gamma   90.00
#
_symmetry.space_group_name_H-M   'P 1'
#
loop_
_entity.id
_entity.type
_entity.pdbx_description
1 polymer ?
#
loop_
_entity_poly.entity_id
_entity_poly.type
_entity_poly.pdbx_seq_one_letter_code
_entity_poly.pdbx_strand_id
1 'polypeptide(L)'
;MRRPAPGCAIVIALFAALVPAPTAAGASGRADPQPLERLFDNCAVSDDARPDAADFDGLGASLSARDLTAAGWTPGRTLTVQGARLTWPLRQPGEPDNVLSDGQHVRLGGRGDALAFLVAGTGGATVGGSGEVTYADGTRSWYRLTVPDWRTGPLATKAVALPHRNTPAGPVAERTRLYVVTVPLVRERPVVSVRLPRAAGVHVFALAVRASAAGWTGTWAAATSGYQAVGPWSDRTVRLVVHTSVGGLRVRLRFDNTFGRAPVRIGGATVAVQTEGAAAREVPVPVAFGGAAGTEIPAGAQAFSDPLGFTVPPDTNLLVSFHLPDTVTAAPVHRLAVQQSYVSVPGDHTADASAAAYTTVLSGWPLLTGVDVRGGPGSVVVIGDSITDGDRSTPNANRRWPDVLARRLLAQYVVPHYGVLNQGISANRVVTDGYPGDGVSTDASGVSALDRLDRDAFAQTSARTLIVFEGVNDLRRLATAGQVVAGLREIAARAHARGLRVLAATILPCAGEIRCPAAVDAERVAVNTWIRGSGAFDAVLDFDAALRDPEQPARMLPAYDSGDHLHPGDAGLAALADSVDLRTLVP
;
A
#
# COMPACT_ATOMS: atom_id res chain seq x y z
N MET A 1 -34.33 -13.13 95.07
CA MET A 1 -34.46 -14.52 95.50
C MET A 1 -34.86 -15.40 94.34
N ARG A 2 -34.09 -16.32 94.05
CA ARG A 2 -34.21 -17.63 93.41
C ARG A 2 -32.99 -17.90 92.54
N ARG A 3 -32.25 -18.91 92.92
CA ARG A 3 -31.05 -19.44 92.34
C ARG A 3 -31.36 -20.28 91.08
N PRO A 4 -30.38 -20.41 90.16
CA PRO A 4 -30.52 -21.15 88.93
C PRO A 4 -30.21 -22.65 89.10
N ALA A 5 -30.69 -23.45 88.13
CA ALA A 5 -30.40 -24.87 87.97
C ALA A 5 -29.29 -25.07 86.87
N PRO A 6 -28.61 -26.22 86.92
CA PRO A 6 -27.31 -26.38 86.24
C PRO A 6 -27.42 -26.76 84.76
N GLY A 7 -26.45 -26.29 84.01
CA GLY A 7 -26.32 -26.54 82.56
C GLY A 7 -25.72 -27.91 82.27
N CYS A 8 -26.23 -28.49 81.20
CA CYS A 8 -25.72 -29.70 80.54
C CYS A 8 -24.63 -29.35 79.55
N ALA A 9 -23.41 -29.86 79.73
CA ALA A 9 -22.32 -29.72 78.82
C ALA A 9 -22.49 -30.72 77.67
N ILE A 10 -22.64 -30.19 76.42
CA ILE A 10 -22.63 -31.00 75.24
C ILE A 10 -21.19 -30.96 74.66
N VAL A 11 -20.53 -32.11 74.63
CA VAL A 11 -19.25 -32.32 73.94
C VAL A 11 -19.54 -32.46 72.49
N ILE A 12 -19.15 -31.47 71.68
CA ILE A 12 -19.17 -31.56 70.21
C ILE A 12 -17.83 -32.15 69.74
N ALA A 13 -17.86 -33.39 69.28
CA ALA A 13 -16.75 -34.01 68.59
C ALA A 13 -16.63 -33.38 67.18
N LEU A 14 -15.53 -32.62 66.89
CA LEU A 14 -15.17 -32.14 65.55
C LEU A 14 -14.69 -33.35 64.75
N PHE A 15 -15.53 -33.84 63.84
CA PHE A 15 -15.05 -34.63 62.71
C PHE A 15 -14.44 -33.67 61.64
N ALA A 16 -13.10 -33.63 61.49
CA ALA A 16 -12.43 -33.01 60.38
C ALA A 16 -12.69 -33.85 59.15
N ALA A 17 -13.64 -33.42 58.30
CA ALA A 17 -13.80 -33.92 56.98
C ALA A 17 -12.64 -33.37 56.12
N LEU A 18 -11.69 -34.22 55.68
CA LEU A 18 -10.74 -33.90 54.62
C LEU A 18 -11.56 -33.65 53.35
N VAL A 19 -11.70 -32.37 52.96
CA VAL A 19 -12.12 -31.98 51.64
C VAL A 19 -10.91 -32.21 50.71
N PRO A 20 -10.99 -33.03 49.65
CA PRO A 20 -9.90 -33.14 48.71
C PRO A 20 -9.73 -31.79 48.02
N ALA A 21 -8.49 -31.29 48.00
CA ALA A 21 -8.12 -30.09 47.24
C ALA A 21 -8.64 -30.24 45.78
N PRO A 22 -9.20 -29.16 45.18
CA PRO A 22 -9.57 -29.21 43.79
C PRO A 22 -8.32 -29.51 43.01
N THR A 23 -8.32 -30.64 42.30
CA THR A 23 -7.32 -30.94 41.27
C THR A 23 -7.28 -29.72 40.33
N ALA A 24 -6.11 -29.12 40.24
CA ALA A 24 -5.87 -28.05 39.28
C ALA A 24 -6.42 -28.50 37.91
N ALA A 25 -7.44 -27.78 37.43
CA ALA A 25 -7.94 -28.00 36.09
C ALA A 25 -6.74 -27.93 35.15
N GLY A 26 -6.47 -29.01 34.47
CA GLY A 26 -5.33 -29.15 33.60
C GLY A 26 -5.28 -27.92 32.65
N ALA A 27 -4.13 -27.26 32.63
CA ALA A 27 -3.85 -26.28 31.63
C ALA A 27 -4.23 -26.92 30.30
N SER A 28 -5.27 -26.39 29.64
CA SER A 28 -5.63 -26.81 28.28
C SER A 28 -4.36 -26.66 27.44
N GLY A 29 -3.73 -27.80 27.11
CA GLY A 29 -2.48 -27.83 26.37
C GLY A 29 -2.65 -27.00 25.11
N ARG A 30 -1.93 -25.90 25.02
CA ARG A 30 -1.86 -25.11 23.80
C ARG A 30 -1.32 -26.06 22.73
N ALA A 31 -2.10 -26.30 21.68
CA ALA A 31 -1.61 -27.10 20.56
C ALA A 31 -0.35 -26.44 20.00
N ASP A 32 0.67 -27.23 19.72
CA ASP A 32 1.93 -26.72 19.16
C ASP A 32 1.67 -26.02 17.83
N PRO A 33 2.34 -24.86 17.57
CA PRO A 33 2.19 -24.16 16.30
C PRO A 33 2.57 -25.07 15.13
N GLN A 34 1.70 -25.15 14.11
CA GLN A 34 1.89 -25.94 12.91
C GLN A 34 2.14 -25.04 11.70
N PRO A 35 2.85 -25.49 10.66
CA PRO A 35 2.86 -24.80 9.36
C PRO A 35 1.42 -24.65 8.84
N LEU A 36 1.12 -23.51 8.19
CA LEU A 36 -0.24 -23.19 7.72
C LEU A 36 -0.82 -24.30 6.83
N GLU A 37 0.01 -24.87 5.95
CA GLU A 37 -0.39 -25.89 4.97
C GLU A 37 -0.85 -27.23 5.60
N ARG A 38 -0.48 -27.48 6.86
CA ARG A 38 -0.95 -28.63 7.64
C ARG A 38 -2.29 -28.41 8.31
N LEU A 39 -2.75 -27.16 8.30
CA LEU A 39 -4.02 -26.75 8.90
C LEU A 39 -5.12 -26.55 7.88
N PHE A 40 -4.82 -26.72 6.58
CA PHE A 40 -5.81 -26.57 5.52
C PHE A 40 -6.97 -27.56 5.71
N ASP A 41 -8.19 -27.03 5.77
CA ASP A 41 -9.42 -27.74 6.10
C ASP A 41 -10.61 -27.39 5.20
N ASN A 42 -10.42 -26.47 4.24
CA ASN A 42 -11.45 -26.05 3.28
C ASN A 42 -10.90 -26.09 1.84
N CYS A 43 -11.75 -26.47 0.88
CA CYS A 43 -11.44 -26.53 -0.55
C CYS A 43 -12.05 -25.33 -1.26
N ALA A 44 -11.23 -24.33 -1.60
CA ALA A 44 -11.71 -23.11 -2.24
C ALA A 44 -11.64 -23.14 -3.77
N VAL A 45 -10.78 -23.95 -4.36
CA VAL A 45 -10.50 -23.95 -5.80
C VAL A 45 -11.00 -25.24 -6.46
N SER A 46 -11.79 -25.11 -7.53
CA SER A 46 -12.18 -26.23 -8.41
C SER A 46 -11.75 -26.01 -9.86
N ASP A 47 -11.62 -27.11 -10.60
CA ASP A 47 -11.50 -27.08 -12.06
C ASP A 47 -12.86 -26.76 -12.69
N ASP A 48 -12.90 -25.94 -13.73
CA ASP A 48 -14.14 -25.58 -14.45
C ASP A 48 -14.83 -26.80 -15.09
N ALA A 49 -14.07 -27.88 -15.36
CA ALA A 49 -14.62 -29.15 -15.84
C ALA A 49 -15.20 -30.03 -14.71
N ARG A 50 -14.88 -29.72 -13.44
CA ARG A 50 -15.39 -30.37 -12.23
C ARG A 50 -15.72 -29.32 -11.18
N PRO A 51 -16.70 -28.47 -11.45
CA PRO A 51 -17.00 -27.30 -10.62
C PRO A 51 -17.54 -27.66 -9.24
N ASP A 52 -18.02 -28.87 -9.04
CA ASP A 52 -18.53 -29.46 -7.81
C ASP A 52 -17.44 -30.07 -6.91
N ALA A 53 -16.17 -30.07 -7.35
CA ALA A 53 -15.06 -30.65 -6.59
C ALA A 53 -14.61 -29.80 -5.38
N ALA A 54 -15.13 -28.58 -5.20
CA ALA A 54 -14.80 -27.71 -4.09
C ALA A 54 -16.05 -26.93 -3.60
N ASP A 55 -16.04 -26.60 -2.32
CA ASP A 55 -17.08 -25.80 -1.66
C ASP A 55 -16.40 -24.78 -0.75
N PHE A 56 -16.17 -23.58 -1.31
CA PHE A 56 -15.46 -22.52 -0.59
C PHE A 56 -16.34 -21.82 0.45
N ASP A 57 -17.61 -21.58 0.10
CA ASP A 57 -18.52 -20.76 0.88
C ASP A 57 -19.57 -21.56 1.70
N GLY A 58 -19.48 -22.90 1.68
CA GLY A 58 -20.47 -23.78 2.31
C GLY A 58 -21.80 -23.86 1.57
N LEU A 59 -21.87 -23.28 0.35
CA LEU A 59 -23.05 -23.26 -0.52
C LEU A 59 -22.74 -23.88 -1.90
N GLY A 60 -21.59 -24.56 -2.02
CA GLY A 60 -21.14 -25.26 -3.22
C GLY A 60 -20.42 -24.37 -4.23
N ALA A 61 -20.12 -23.11 -3.92
CA ALA A 61 -19.39 -22.25 -4.85
C ALA A 61 -17.88 -22.26 -4.57
N SER A 62 -17.07 -22.00 -5.62
CA SER A 62 -15.62 -22.03 -5.53
C SER A 62 -14.95 -21.09 -6.54
N LEU A 63 -13.63 -20.87 -6.36
CA LEU A 63 -12.77 -20.12 -7.28
C LEU A 63 -12.38 -21.00 -8.48
N SER A 64 -12.26 -20.40 -9.66
CA SER A 64 -11.81 -21.10 -10.86
C SER A 64 -10.29 -21.26 -10.90
N ALA A 65 -9.81 -22.49 -11.00
CA ALA A 65 -8.39 -22.81 -11.21
C ALA A 65 -7.86 -22.23 -12.53
N ARG A 66 -8.68 -22.24 -13.59
CA ARG A 66 -8.34 -21.66 -14.88
C ARG A 66 -8.09 -20.15 -14.78
N ASP A 67 -8.98 -19.43 -14.10
CA ASP A 67 -8.86 -17.98 -13.96
C ASP A 67 -7.68 -17.58 -13.08
N LEU A 68 -7.42 -18.32 -12.01
CA LEU A 68 -6.22 -18.15 -11.19
C LEU A 68 -4.95 -18.32 -12.03
N THR A 69 -4.89 -19.38 -12.84
CA THR A 69 -3.77 -19.63 -13.75
C THR A 69 -3.61 -18.51 -14.78
N ALA A 70 -4.71 -18.05 -15.38
CA ALA A 70 -4.72 -16.94 -16.33
C ALA A 70 -4.25 -15.63 -15.70
N ALA A 71 -4.49 -15.41 -14.41
CA ALA A 71 -3.98 -14.28 -13.64
C ALA A 71 -2.50 -14.47 -13.20
N GLY A 72 -1.89 -15.63 -13.46
CA GLY A 72 -0.52 -15.96 -13.04
C GLY A 72 -0.42 -16.46 -11.59
N TRP A 73 -1.52 -16.84 -10.95
CA TRP A 73 -1.61 -17.36 -9.59
C TRP A 73 -1.61 -18.90 -9.64
N THR A 74 -0.46 -19.48 -9.96
CA THR A 74 -0.30 -20.93 -10.10
C THR A 74 0.12 -21.59 -8.80
N PRO A 75 -0.23 -22.89 -8.58
CA PRO A 75 0.14 -23.62 -7.37
C PRO A 75 1.63 -23.52 -7.03
N GLY A 76 1.94 -23.19 -5.76
CA GLY A 76 3.29 -23.04 -5.25
C GLY A 76 4.02 -21.74 -5.67
N ARG A 77 3.42 -20.90 -6.50
CA ARG A 77 4.05 -19.63 -6.91
C ARG A 77 4.11 -18.66 -5.74
N THR A 78 5.29 -18.06 -5.51
CA THR A 78 5.44 -16.95 -4.58
C THR A 78 5.14 -15.64 -5.30
N LEU A 79 4.23 -14.87 -4.74
CA LEU A 79 3.78 -13.56 -5.21
C LEU A 79 4.24 -12.49 -4.23
N THR A 80 4.68 -11.35 -4.73
CA THR A 80 4.90 -10.17 -3.88
C THR A 80 3.70 -9.25 -4.03
N VAL A 81 2.96 -9.02 -2.94
CA VAL A 81 1.80 -8.12 -2.91
C VAL A 81 1.97 -7.18 -1.73
N GLN A 82 1.84 -5.88 -1.96
CA GLN A 82 2.06 -4.85 -0.92
C GLN A 82 3.40 -5.04 -0.16
N GLY A 83 4.45 -5.44 -0.87
CA GLY A 83 5.78 -5.71 -0.32
C GLY A 83 5.92 -7.03 0.45
N ALA A 84 4.85 -7.78 0.67
CA ALA A 84 4.88 -9.08 1.33
C ALA A 84 5.01 -10.22 0.32
N ARG A 85 5.87 -11.21 0.62
CA ARG A 85 6.04 -12.41 -0.18
C ARG A 85 5.11 -13.51 0.33
N LEU A 86 4.08 -13.82 -0.44
CA LEU A 86 3.04 -14.79 -0.12
C LEU A 86 3.08 -15.92 -1.12
N THR A 87 3.09 -17.16 -0.67
CA THR A 87 3.10 -18.34 -1.56
C THR A 87 1.67 -18.85 -1.72
N TRP A 88 1.17 -18.88 -2.96
CA TRP A 88 -0.11 -19.50 -3.28
C TRP A 88 -0.06 -21.01 -2.96
N PRO A 89 -1.07 -21.61 -2.36
CA PRO A 89 -1.05 -23.00 -1.95
C PRO A 89 -0.63 -23.97 -3.07
N LEU A 90 0.29 -24.88 -2.75
CA LEU A 90 0.69 -25.95 -3.65
C LEU A 90 -0.33 -27.12 -3.51
N ARG A 91 -1.51 -26.95 -4.08
CA ARG A 91 -2.62 -27.92 -4.05
C ARG A 91 -3.24 -28.04 -5.43
N GLN A 92 -3.80 -29.22 -5.71
CA GLN A 92 -4.60 -29.43 -6.90
C GLN A 92 -6.04 -28.93 -6.66
N PRO A 93 -6.77 -28.55 -7.71
CA PRO A 93 -8.19 -28.21 -7.58
C PRO A 93 -8.99 -29.32 -6.90
N GLY A 94 -9.79 -28.97 -5.89
CA GLY A 94 -10.56 -29.91 -5.06
C GLY A 94 -9.83 -30.44 -3.82
N GLU A 95 -8.55 -30.10 -3.62
CA GLU A 95 -7.83 -30.40 -2.38
C GLU A 95 -7.98 -29.24 -1.37
N PRO A 96 -7.88 -29.50 -0.05
CA PRO A 96 -7.86 -28.45 0.95
C PRO A 96 -6.68 -27.47 0.71
N ASP A 97 -7.00 -26.19 0.51
CA ASP A 97 -6.07 -25.15 0.07
C ASP A 97 -6.09 -23.89 0.93
N ASN A 98 -6.94 -23.84 1.96
CA ASN A 98 -7.04 -22.74 2.91
C ASN A 98 -7.51 -23.24 4.27
N VAL A 99 -7.36 -22.36 5.28
CA VAL A 99 -7.82 -22.57 6.67
C VAL A 99 -9.06 -21.75 6.91
N LEU A 100 -10.15 -22.37 7.33
CA LEU A 100 -11.27 -21.67 7.95
C LEU A 100 -10.87 -21.27 9.38
N SER A 101 -10.79 -19.97 9.62
CA SER A 101 -10.16 -19.39 10.82
C SER A 101 -10.97 -19.65 12.11
N ASP A 102 -10.46 -20.52 13.00
CA ASP A 102 -11.03 -20.84 14.31
C ASP A 102 -9.97 -20.90 15.43
N GLY A 103 -9.06 -19.94 15.45
CA GLY A 103 -8.08 -19.83 16.52
C GLY A 103 -6.88 -20.77 16.42
N GLN A 104 -6.61 -21.35 15.26
CA GLN A 104 -5.47 -22.22 15.00
C GLN A 104 -4.14 -21.50 15.28
N HIS A 105 -3.14 -22.26 15.75
CA HIS A 105 -1.80 -21.79 16.01
C HIS A 105 -0.90 -22.07 14.80
N VAL A 106 -0.50 -21.02 14.09
CA VAL A 106 0.36 -21.10 12.90
C VAL A 106 1.80 -20.82 13.31
N ARG A 107 2.72 -21.74 12.94
CA ARG A 107 4.16 -21.50 13.04
C ARG A 107 4.57 -20.53 11.94
N LEU A 108 5.17 -19.42 12.32
CA LEU A 108 5.63 -18.41 11.39
C LEU A 108 6.88 -17.75 11.94
N GLY A 109 7.96 -17.76 11.17
CA GLY A 109 9.22 -17.08 11.53
C GLY A 109 9.44 -15.83 10.69
N GLY A 110 10.17 -14.87 11.24
CA GLY A 110 10.62 -13.69 10.50
C GLY A 110 10.67 -12.42 11.34
N ARG A 111 11.32 -11.39 10.77
CA ARG A 111 11.35 -10.02 11.31
C ARG A 111 10.80 -9.08 10.26
N GLY A 112 9.98 -8.13 10.68
CA GLY A 112 9.38 -7.20 9.74
C GLY A 112 8.52 -6.14 10.43
N ASP A 113 7.79 -5.41 9.62
CA ASP A 113 6.93 -4.30 10.05
C ASP A 113 5.43 -4.65 10.02
N ALA A 114 5.07 -5.73 9.31
CA ALA A 114 3.69 -6.16 9.21
C ALA A 114 3.58 -7.69 9.05
N LEU A 115 2.45 -8.23 9.49
CA LEU A 115 1.97 -9.56 9.17
C LEU A 115 0.98 -9.43 8.02
N ALA A 116 1.24 -10.12 6.91
CA ALA A 116 0.41 -10.11 5.72
C ALA A 116 -0.37 -11.41 5.58
N PHE A 117 -1.66 -11.30 5.35
CA PHE A 117 -2.59 -12.40 5.15
C PHE A 117 -3.12 -12.37 3.71
N LEU A 118 -3.02 -13.46 2.99
CA LEU A 118 -3.79 -13.68 1.77
C LEU A 118 -5.10 -14.35 2.18
N VAL A 119 -6.20 -13.64 2.00
CA VAL A 119 -7.49 -14.00 2.62
C VAL A 119 -8.67 -13.70 1.71
N ALA A 120 -9.80 -14.31 2.05
CA ALA A 120 -11.12 -13.89 1.60
C ALA A 120 -12.16 -14.18 2.69
N GLY A 121 -13.20 -13.34 2.75
CA GLY A 121 -14.36 -13.55 3.59
C GLY A 121 -15.49 -14.24 2.83
N THR A 122 -16.33 -15.03 3.51
CA THR A 122 -17.56 -15.60 2.98
C THR A 122 -18.76 -15.15 3.80
N GLY A 123 -19.98 -15.30 3.25
CA GLY A 123 -21.22 -14.94 3.93
C GLY A 123 -21.83 -13.60 3.50
N GLY A 124 -21.28 -12.93 2.48
CA GLY A 124 -21.86 -11.74 1.85
C GLY A 124 -21.56 -10.42 2.56
N ALA A 125 -20.80 -10.42 3.64
CA ALA A 125 -20.40 -9.24 4.39
C ALA A 125 -18.92 -9.30 4.79
N THR A 126 -18.36 -8.16 5.22
CA THR A 126 -17.04 -8.11 5.84
C THR A 126 -17.04 -8.88 7.15
N VAL A 127 -16.11 -9.83 7.31
CA VAL A 127 -15.94 -10.67 8.49
C VAL A 127 -14.61 -10.40 9.17
N GLY A 128 -14.45 -10.81 10.42
CA GLY A 128 -13.17 -10.62 11.09
C GLY A 128 -13.18 -10.94 12.57
N GLY A 129 -12.03 -10.83 13.19
CA GLY A 129 -11.82 -11.15 14.60
C GLY A 129 -10.45 -10.71 15.09
N SER A 130 -10.17 -10.99 16.36
CA SER A 130 -8.87 -10.71 16.97
C SER A 130 -7.99 -11.95 17.02
N GLY A 131 -6.74 -11.79 16.67
CA GLY A 131 -5.71 -12.80 16.77
C GLY A 131 -4.53 -12.34 17.63
N GLU A 132 -3.52 -13.19 17.79
CA GLU A 132 -2.36 -12.93 18.63
C GLU A 132 -1.08 -13.27 17.87
N VAL A 133 -0.07 -12.43 17.98
CA VAL A 133 1.30 -12.70 17.51
C VAL A 133 2.16 -12.98 18.73
N THR A 134 2.96 -14.05 18.69
CA THR A 134 3.97 -14.37 19.70
C THR A 134 5.35 -14.11 19.12
N TYR A 135 6.19 -13.40 19.87
CA TYR A 135 7.57 -13.07 19.52
C TYR A 135 8.56 -14.00 20.22
N ALA A 136 9.81 -14.05 19.69
CA ALA A 136 10.87 -14.93 20.22
C ALA A 136 11.28 -14.61 21.66
N ASP A 137 11.06 -13.39 22.14
CA ASP A 137 11.29 -12.97 23.53
C ASP A 137 10.13 -13.37 24.48
N GLY A 138 9.12 -14.11 23.98
CA GLY A 138 7.95 -14.52 24.72
C GLY A 138 6.87 -13.46 24.85
N THR A 139 7.12 -12.23 24.40
CA THR A 139 6.10 -11.17 24.36
C THR A 139 5.04 -11.44 23.33
N ARG A 140 3.90 -10.79 23.45
CA ARG A 140 2.75 -10.96 22.57
C ARG A 140 2.17 -9.61 22.17
N SER A 141 1.59 -9.56 20.98
CA SER A 141 0.73 -8.45 20.55
C SER A 141 -0.57 -8.99 19.97
N TRP A 142 -1.65 -8.22 20.17
CA TRP A 142 -2.95 -8.53 19.60
C TRP A 142 -3.11 -7.78 18.28
N TYR A 143 -3.80 -8.39 17.36
CA TYR A 143 -4.20 -7.74 16.11
C TYR A 143 -5.68 -7.95 15.84
N ARG A 144 -6.28 -7.06 15.07
CA ARG A 144 -7.61 -7.22 14.50
C ARG A 144 -7.47 -7.48 12.99
N LEU A 145 -8.04 -8.58 12.54
CA LEU A 145 -8.15 -8.91 11.12
C LEU A 145 -9.58 -8.59 10.66
N THR A 146 -9.70 -7.82 9.59
CA THR A 146 -10.97 -7.50 8.92
C THR A 146 -10.83 -7.89 7.47
N VAL A 147 -11.70 -8.78 6.98
CA VAL A 147 -11.58 -9.43 5.69
C VAL A 147 -12.83 -9.15 4.87
N PRO A 148 -12.72 -8.50 3.71
CA PRO A 148 -13.85 -8.30 2.81
C PRO A 148 -14.37 -9.61 2.22
N ASP A 149 -15.65 -9.61 1.87
CA ASP A 149 -16.28 -10.75 1.23
C ASP A 149 -15.75 -10.99 -0.19
N TRP A 150 -15.57 -12.25 -0.57
CA TRP A 150 -14.98 -12.69 -1.83
C TRP A 150 -15.80 -12.36 -3.08
N ARG A 151 -17.11 -12.07 -2.92
CA ARG A 151 -18.04 -11.74 -4.01
C ARG A 151 -18.46 -10.27 -4.00
N THR A 152 -18.75 -9.73 -2.84
CA THR A 152 -19.33 -8.39 -2.67
C THR A 152 -18.33 -7.34 -2.18
N GLY A 153 -17.16 -7.75 -1.70
CA GLY A 153 -16.15 -6.85 -1.16
C GLY A 153 -15.60 -5.85 -2.21
N PRO A 154 -14.89 -4.80 -1.80
CA PRO A 154 -14.43 -3.73 -2.67
C PRO A 154 -13.38 -4.24 -3.69
N LEU A 155 -13.49 -3.78 -4.93
CA LEU A 155 -12.49 -4.06 -5.96
C LEU A 155 -11.25 -3.15 -5.83
N ALA A 156 -11.40 -2.02 -5.16
CA ALA A 156 -10.32 -1.05 -4.96
C ALA A 156 -9.12 -1.62 -4.18
N THR A 157 -9.39 -2.51 -3.21
CA THR A 157 -8.37 -3.08 -2.31
C THR A 157 -8.03 -4.55 -2.61
N LYS A 158 -8.61 -5.13 -3.66
CA LYS A 158 -8.32 -6.53 -4.03
C LYS A 158 -6.84 -6.76 -4.33
N ALA A 159 -6.35 -7.96 -4.04
CA ALA A 159 -5.09 -8.47 -4.57
C ALA A 159 -5.30 -8.98 -6.01
N VAL A 160 -6.31 -9.82 -6.22
CA VAL A 160 -6.71 -10.31 -7.56
C VAL A 160 -8.22 -10.42 -7.64
N ALA A 161 -8.78 -10.21 -8.83
CA ALA A 161 -10.17 -10.53 -9.14
C ALA A 161 -10.23 -11.51 -10.32
N LEU A 162 -11.13 -12.48 -10.19
CA LEU A 162 -11.41 -13.49 -11.21
C LEU A 162 -12.76 -13.18 -11.87
N PRO A 163 -12.93 -13.43 -13.18
CA PRO A 163 -14.13 -13.05 -13.92
C PRO A 163 -15.36 -13.89 -13.59
N HIS A 164 -15.18 -15.13 -13.09
CA HIS A 164 -16.29 -16.01 -12.76
C HIS A 164 -16.02 -16.82 -11.49
N ARG A 165 -17.06 -17.44 -10.96
CA ARG A 165 -17.00 -18.51 -9.95
C ARG A 165 -17.58 -19.80 -10.49
N ASN A 166 -17.12 -20.90 -9.94
CA ASN A 166 -17.73 -22.20 -10.17
C ASN A 166 -18.88 -22.46 -9.18
N THR A 167 -19.88 -23.22 -9.62
CA THR A 167 -20.98 -23.74 -8.81
C THR A 167 -21.24 -25.18 -9.23
N PRO A 168 -21.98 -26.00 -8.44
CA PRO A 168 -22.34 -27.36 -8.85
C PRO A 168 -23.08 -27.43 -10.19
N ALA A 169 -23.74 -26.34 -10.60
CA ALA A 169 -24.42 -26.25 -11.90
C ALA A 169 -23.50 -25.76 -13.04
N GLY A 170 -22.24 -25.44 -12.77
CA GLY A 170 -21.27 -24.93 -13.73
C GLY A 170 -20.77 -23.52 -13.41
N PRO A 171 -19.92 -22.95 -14.29
CA PRO A 171 -19.39 -21.60 -14.14
C PRO A 171 -20.48 -20.52 -14.21
N VAL A 172 -20.37 -19.52 -13.33
CA VAL A 172 -21.27 -18.35 -13.28
C VAL A 172 -20.42 -17.08 -13.44
N ALA A 173 -20.81 -16.21 -14.40
CA ALA A 173 -20.14 -14.95 -14.68
C ALA A 173 -20.38 -13.92 -13.53
N GLU A 174 -19.80 -14.20 -12.39
CA GLU A 174 -19.80 -13.34 -11.21
C GLU A 174 -18.38 -13.22 -10.69
N ARG A 175 -17.90 -11.97 -10.52
CA ARG A 175 -16.52 -11.73 -10.08
C ARG A 175 -16.27 -12.18 -8.67
N THR A 176 -15.14 -12.87 -8.48
CA THR A 176 -14.60 -13.22 -7.16
C THR A 176 -13.29 -12.50 -6.89
N ARG A 177 -12.91 -12.37 -5.62
CA ARG A 177 -11.75 -11.60 -5.18
C ARG A 177 -11.00 -12.28 -4.07
N LEU A 178 -9.69 -12.11 -4.10
CA LEU A 178 -8.81 -12.36 -2.96
C LEU A 178 -8.18 -11.06 -2.51
N TYR A 179 -7.85 -10.98 -1.24
CA TYR A 179 -7.32 -9.78 -0.60
C TYR A 179 -5.99 -10.06 0.09
N VAL A 180 -5.11 -9.07 0.10
CA VAL A 180 -3.99 -9.05 1.05
C VAL A 180 -4.31 -8.01 2.11
N VAL A 181 -4.44 -8.48 3.35
CA VAL A 181 -4.66 -7.64 4.53
C VAL A 181 -3.40 -7.65 5.37
N THR A 182 -2.89 -6.46 5.72
CA THR A 182 -1.72 -6.33 6.56
C THR A 182 -2.08 -5.79 7.93
N VAL A 183 -1.53 -6.42 8.99
CA VAL A 183 -1.63 -5.93 10.37
C VAL A 183 -0.25 -5.56 10.90
N PRO A 184 -0.13 -4.51 11.74
CA PRO A 184 1.17 -4.07 12.23
C PRO A 184 1.83 -5.10 13.13
N LEU A 185 3.17 -5.21 13.05
CA LEU A 185 4.01 -5.95 13.98
C LEU A 185 4.82 -4.98 14.85
N VAL A 186 5.23 -5.44 16.02
CA VAL A 186 6.26 -4.73 16.76
C VAL A 186 7.57 -4.86 15.98
N ARG A 187 8.04 -3.74 15.44
CA ARG A 187 9.23 -3.69 14.57
C ARG A 187 10.42 -4.35 15.24
N GLU A 188 11.25 -5.01 14.42
CA GLU A 188 12.52 -5.67 14.80
C GLU A 188 12.37 -6.84 15.77
N ARG A 189 11.20 -7.17 16.29
CA ARG A 189 10.97 -8.37 17.10
C ARG A 189 10.72 -9.59 16.21
N PRO A 190 11.50 -10.69 16.36
CA PRO A 190 11.26 -11.90 15.58
C PRO A 190 9.92 -12.54 15.97
N VAL A 191 9.05 -12.75 14.98
CA VAL A 191 7.83 -13.54 15.13
C VAL A 191 8.18 -15.02 15.20
N VAL A 192 7.49 -15.80 16.04
CA VAL A 192 7.64 -17.26 16.11
C VAL A 192 6.33 -18.01 15.87
N SER A 193 5.20 -17.40 16.18
CA SER A 193 3.89 -17.96 15.86
C SER A 193 2.78 -16.92 15.83
N VAL A 194 1.72 -17.27 15.14
CA VAL A 194 0.49 -16.46 15.01
C VAL A 194 -0.70 -17.33 15.41
N ARG A 195 -1.56 -16.81 16.24
CA ARG A 195 -2.87 -17.39 16.51
C ARG A 195 -3.89 -16.68 15.60
N LEU A 196 -4.56 -17.46 14.76
CA LEU A 196 -5.63 -16.94 13.89
C LEU A 196 -6.82 -16.48 14.74
N PRO A 197 -7.63 -15.53 14.26
CA PRO A 197 -8.85 -15.15 14.95
C PRO A 197 -9.85 -16.32 14.96
N ARG A 198 -10.77 -16.34 15.92
CA ARG A 198 -11.99 -17.15 15.82
C ARG A 198 -13.02 -16.34 15.07
N ALA A 199 -13.16 -16.61 13.79
CA ALA A 199 -14.00 -15.81 12.90
C ALA A 199 -14.55 -16.69 11.77
N ALA A 200 -15.75 -17.20 11.96
CA ALA A 200 -16.45 -17.95 10.94
C ALA A 200 -16.53 -17.14 9.63
N GLY A 201 -16.21 -17.78 8.52
CA GLY A 201 -16.17 -17.15 7.20
C GLY A 201 -14.87 -16.40 6.87
N VAL A 202 -13.84 -16.40 7.72
CA VAL A 202 -12.49 -15.94 7.34
C VAL A 202 -11.66 -17.11 6.85
N HIS A 203 -11.25 -17.06 5.60
CA HIS A 203 -10.42 -18.06 4.94
C HIS A 203 -9.00 -17.53 4.73
N VAL A 204 -7.99 -18.28 5.16
CA VAL A 204 -6.57 -17.91 5.08
C VAL A 204 -5.83 -18.85 4.15
N PHE A 205 -5.37 -18.34 3.00
CA PHE A 205 -4.63 -19.08 1.97
C PHE A 205 -3.12 -19.05 2.19
N ALA A 206 -2.62 -17.89 2.61
CA ALA A 206 -1.20 -17.69 2.90
C ALA A 206 -1.01 -16.65 3.99
N LEU A 207 0.13 -16.75 4.68
CA LEU A 207 0.52 -15.88 5.78
C LEU A 207 2.03 -15.66 5.74
N ALA A 208 2.47 -14.42 5.81
CA ALA A 208 3.89 -14.08 5.80
C ALA A 208 4.19 -12.85 6.67
N VAL A 209 5.40 -12.80 7.22
CA VAL A 209 5.95 -11.55 7.75
C VAL A 209 6.47 -10.73 6.57
N ARG A 210 5.96 -9.50 6.41
CA ARG A 210 6.54 -8.54 5.48
C ARG A 210 7.87 -8.08 6.04
N ALA A 211 8.96 -8.53 5.42
CA ALA A 211 10.30 -8.20 5.85
C ALA A 211 10.54 -6.68 5.78
N SER A 212 11.13 -6.11 6.83
CA SER A 212 11.59 -4.73 6.77
C SER A 212 12.69 -4.58 5.72
N ALA A 213 12.65 -3.49 4.97
CA ALA A 213 13.65 -3.18 3.95
C ALA A 213 14.94 -2.62 4.58
N ALA A 214 15.48 -3.28 5.62
CA ALA A 214 16.62 -2.80 6.39
C ALA A 214 17.81 -2.40 5.51
N GLY A 215 18.28 -1.17 5.70
CA GLY A 215 19.40 -0.61 4.96
C GLY A 215 19.06 -0.19 3.51
N TRP A 216 17.78 -0.13 3.14
CA TRP A 216 17.30 0.48 1.91
C TRP A 216 16.49 1.73 2.22
N THR A 217 16.58 2.71 1.35
CA THR A 217 15.79 3.94 1.40
C THR A 217 15.13 4.14 0.04
N GLY A 218 13.84 4.42 0.03
CA GLY A 218 13.16 4.82 -1.19
C GLY A 218 13.68 6.19 -1.64
N THR A 219 14.11 6.32 -2.88
CA THR A 219 14.58 7.60 -3.44
C THR A 219 13.58 8.22 -4.40
N TRP A 220 12.75 7.40 -5.01
CA TRP A 220 11.64 7.82 -5.87
C TRP A 220 10.49 6.82 -5.76
N ALA A 221 9.26 7.31 -5.81
CA ALA A 221 8.08 6.47 -5.96
C ALA A 221 6.95 7.24 -6.64
N ALA A 222 6.03 6.50 -7.26
CA ALA A 222 4.80 7.02 -7.83
C ALA A 222 3.63 6.06 -7.54
N ALA A 223 2.50 6.62 -7.11
CA ALA A 223 1.28 5.87 -6.88
C ALA A 223 0.57 5.55 -8.20
N THR A 224 0.03 4.34 -8.35
CA THR A 224 -0.80 3.99 -9.51
C THR A 224 -2.16 4.69 -9.41
N SER A 225 -2.48 5.53 -10.38
CA SER A 225 -3.76 6.23 -10.46
C SER A 225 -4.90 5.40 -11.08
N GLY A 226 -4.59 4.20 -11.60
CA GLY A 226 -5.55 3.25 -12.14
C GLY A 226 -4.95 2.32 -13.18
N TYR A 227 -5.74 1.37 -13.67
CA TYR A 227 -5.40 0.52 -14.81
C TYR A 227 -5.89 1.21 -16.08
N GLN A 228 -4.97 1.71 -16.91
CA GLN A 228 -5.29 2.61 -18.02
C GLN A 228 -4.91 2.01 -19.36
N ALA A 229 -5.63 2.41 -20.41
CA ALA A 229 -5.24 2.08 -21.76
C ALA A 229 -3.88 2.68 -22.09
N VAL A 230 -3.02 1.87 -22.68
CA VAL A 230 -1.70 2.26 -23.15
C VAL A 230 -1.46 1.66 -24.54
N GLY A 231 -0.51 2.17 -25.28
CA GLY A 231 -0.05 1.59 -26.52
C GLY A 231 -1.08 1.58 -27.67
N PRO A 232 -1.29 0.42 -28.37
CA PRO A 232 -0.70 -0.90 -28.09
C PRO A 232 0.83 -0.92 -28.21
N TRP A 233 1.50 -1.48 -27.19
CA TRP A 233 2.93 -1.72 -27.21
C TRP A 233 3.18 -3.20 -27.45
N SER A 234 3.79 -3.53 -28.57
CA SER A 234 4.19 -4.87 -28.93
C SER A 234 5.65 -4.83 -29.31
N ASP A 235 6.48 -5.61 -28.63
CA ASP A 235 7.93 -5.60 -28.84
C ASP A 235 8.49 -4.16 -28.74
N ARG A 236 8.26 -3.48 -27.61
CA ARG A 236 8.65 -2.08 -27.37
C ARG A 236 9.46 -1.93 -26.11
N THR A 237 10.36 -0.98 -26.11
CA THR A 237 11.06 -0.54 -24.91
C THR A 237 10.43 0.76 -24.39
N VAL A 238 10.03 0.76 -23.11
CA VAL A 238 9.58 1.94 -22.39
C VAL A 238 10.75 2.47 -21.58
N ARG A 239 11.05 3.76 -21.70
CA ARG A 239 12.12 4.47 -20.96
C ARG A 239 11.52 5.58 -20.13
N LEU A 240 11.49 5.38 -18.82
CA LEU A 240 10.94 6.33 -17.86
C LEU A 240 12.05 7.21 -17.30
N VAL A 241 11.75 8.51 -17.18
CA VAL A 241 12.58 9.48 -16.45
C VAL A 241 12.04 9.60 -15.06
N VAL A 242 12.88 9.34 -14.05
CA VAL A 242 12.53 9.43 -12.62
C VAL A 242 13.56 10.28 -11.88
N HIS A 243 13.11 11.12 -10.93
CA HIS A 243 13.98 12.07 -10.23
C HIS A 243 14.29 11.59 -8.81
N THR A 244 15.58 11.41 -8.49
CA THR A 244 16.02 10.87 -7.20
C THR A 244 16.04 11.93 -6.11
N SER A 245 15.50 11.62 -4.94
CA SER A 245 15.58 12.48 -3.75
C SER A 245 16.88 12.31 -2.97
N VAL A 246 17.38 11.07 -2.86
CA VAL A 246 18.64 10.73 -2.17
C VAL A 246 19.48 9.80 -3.01
N GLY A 247 20.79 9.81 -2.81
CA GLY A 247 21.74 8.94 -3.51
C GLY A 247 22.10 7.67 -2.75
N GLY A 248 22.82 6.77 -3.42
CA GLY A 248 23.34 5.54 -2.84
C GLY A 248 24.24 4.77 -3.79
N LEU A 249 24.94 3.75 -3.27
CA LEU A 249 25.90 2.95 -4.06
C LEU A 249 25.30 1.70 -4.71
N ARG A 250 24.05 1.40 -4.40
CA ARG A 250 23.29 0.30 -5.01
C ARG A 250 21.86 0.75 -5.25
N VAL A 251 21.25 0.21 -6.27
CA VAL A 251 19.86 0.50 -6.67
C VAL A 251 19.08 -0.80 -6.80
N ARG A 252 17.78 -0.74 -6.57
CA ARG A 252 16.80 -1.75 -6.99
C ARG A 252 15.52 -1.05 -7.46
N LEU A 253 14.84 -1.69 -8.41
CA LEU A 253 13.62 -1.19 -9.02
C LEU A 253 12.41 -2.00 -8.51
N ARG A 254 11.25 -1.35 -8.41
CA ARG A 254 9.98 -2.00 -8.11
C ARG A 254 9.00 -1.78 -9.25
N PHE A 255 8.62 -2.86 -9.90
CA PHE A 255 7.54 -2.90 -10.88
C PHE A 255 6.26 -3.42 -10.25
N ASP A 256 5.11 -3.00 -10.76
CA ASP A 256 3.80 -3.28 -10.17
C ASP A 256 2.76 -3.57 -11.25
N ASN A 257 2.00 -4.65 -11.08
CA ASN A 257 0.85 -5.00 -11.92
C ASN A 257 -0.46 -4.92 -11.13
N THR A 258 -0.53 -4.02 -10.14
CA THR A 258 -1.76 -3.72 -9.38
C THR A 258 -2.88 -3.36 -10.34
N PHE A 259 -4.09 -3.89 -10.10
CA PHE A 259 -5.26 -3.80 -10.97
C PHE A 259 -5.15 -4.55 -12.32
N GLY A 260 -3.99 -5.12 -12.67
CA GLY A 260 -3.84 -5.96 -13.85
C GLY A 260 -4.78 -7.18 -13.80
N ARG A 261 -5.18 -7.65 -14.98
CA ARG A 261 -6.06 -8.84 -15.12
C ARG A 261 -5.30 -10.06 -15.63
N ALA A 262 -4.13 -9.83 -16.20
CA ALA A 262 -3.24 -10.86 -16.72
C ALA A 262 -1.80 -10.55 -16.32
N PRO A 263 -0.89 -11.53 -16.37
CA PRO A 263 0.53 -11.29 -16.17
C PRO A 263 1.09 -10.30 -17.20
N VAL A 264 2.09 -9.52 -16.79
CA VAL A 264 2.89 -8.67 -17.67
C VAL A 264 4.32 -9.18 -17.67
N ARG A 265 4.88 -9.45 -18.86
CA ARG A 265 6.27 -9.87 -19.02
C ARG A 265 7.17 -8.68 -19.28
N ILE A 266 8.26 -8.60 -18.53
CA ILE A 266 9.38 -7.69 -18.77
C ILE A 266 10.53 -8.56 -19.28
N GLY A 267 10.95 -8.34 -20.55
CA GLY A 267 12.00 -9.12 -21.20
C GLY A 267 13.40 -8.76 -20.71
N GLY A 268 13.63 -7.49 -20.38
CA GLY A 268 14.86 -6.97 -19.80
C GLY A 268 14.62 -5.57 -19.26
N ALA A 269 15.47 -5.11 -18.34
CA ALA A 269 15.43 -3.75 -17.82
C ALA A 269 16.84 -3.22 -17.53
N THR A 270 16.99 -1.89 -17.59
CA THR A 270 18.27 -1.21 -17.34
C THR A 270 18.04 0.08 -16.55
N VAL A 271 19.12 0.58 -15.93
CA VAL A 271 19.19 1.90 -15.31
C VAL A 271 20.37 2.69 -15.82
N ALA A 272 20.20 4.00 -16.01
CA ALA A 272 21.27 4.93 -16.39
C ALA A 272 21.00 6.31 -15.78
N VAL A 273 22.04 7.17 -15.76
CA VAL A 273 21.86 8.60 -15.48
C VAL A 273 21.47 9.31 -16.78
N GLN A 274 20.43 10.14 -16.73
CA GLN A 274 20.00 10.96 -17.87
C GLN A 274 21.02 12.06 -18.18
N THR A 275 21.22 12.36 -19.47
CA THR A 275 21.82 13.61 -19.92
C THR A 275 20.74 14.60 -20.33
N GLU A 276 20.00 14.26 -21.38
CA GLU A 276 18.92 15.08 -21.93
C GLU A 276 17.91 14.19 -22.64
N GLY A 277 16.62 14.49 -22.51
CA GLY A 277 15.56 13.75 -23.18
C GLY A 277 15.63 12.25 -22.88
N ALA A 278 15.70 11.40 -23.89
CA ALA A 278 15.87 9.95 -23.75
C ALA A 278 17.34 9.50 -23.75
N ALA A 279 18.33 10.42 -23.82
CA ALA A 279 19.75 10.07 -23.88
C ALA A 279 20.33 9.79 -22.49
N ALA A 280 21.09 8.71 -22.40
CA ALA A 280 21.84 8.33 -21.20
C ALA A 280 23.26 8.90 -21.22
N ARG A 281 23.82 9.16 -20.04
CA ARG A 281 25.21 9.63 -19.89
C ARG A 281 26.21 8.58 -20.33
N GLU A 282 25.91 7.33 -19.97
CA GLU A 282 26.74 6.16 -20.24
C GLU A 282 25.84 5.01 -20.73
N VAL A 283 26.44 3.90 -21.14
CA VAL A 283 25.68 2.70 -21.50
C VAL A 283 24.82 2.26 -20.31
N PRO A 284 23.49 2.09 -20.51
CA PRO A 284 22.61 1.66 -19.46
C PRO A 284 23.02 0.31 -18.86
N VAL A 285 22.96 0.20 -17.52
CA VAL A 285 23.39 -0.99 -16.79
C VAL A 285 22.19 -1.93 -16.57
N PRO A 286 22.29 -3.22 -16.98
CA PRO A 286 21.19 -4.16 -16.84
C PRO A 286 20.91 -4.51 -15.37
N VAL A 287 19.63 -4.65 -15.03
CA VAL A 287 19.18 -5.20 -13.76
C VAL A 287 18.72 -6.65 -13.96
N ALA A 288 18.73 -7.44 -12.89
CA ALA A 288 18.24 -8.81 -12.90
C ALA A 288 17.04 -8.99 -11.94
N PHE A 289 16.33 -10.09 -12.10
CA PHE A 289 15.19 -10.49 -11.28
C PHE A 289 15.37 -11.95 -10.85
N GLY A 290 15.88 -12.18 -9.62
CA GLY A 290 16.27 -13.50 -9.16
C GLY A 290 17.37 -14.14 -10.04
N GLY A 291 18.29 -13.33 -10.55
CA GLY A 291 19.37 -13.73 -11.45
C GLY A 291 18.99 -13.79 -12.94
N ALA A 292 17.70 -13.70 -13.30
CA ALA A 292 17.25 -13.66 -14.69
C ALA A 292 17.21 -12.22 -15.23
N ALA A 293 17.42 -12.03 -16.55
CA ALA A 293 17.37 -10.72 -17.20
C ALA A 293 15.95 -10.12 -17.21
N GLY A 294 14.92 -10.95 -17.24
CA GLY A 294 13.50 -10.56 -17.26
C GLY A 294 12.67 -11.21 -16.17
N THR A 295 11.41 -10.82 -16.11
CA THR A 295 10.45 -11.37 -15.13
C THR A 295 9.04 -11.32 -15.69
N GLU A 296 8.16 -12.15 -15.12
CA GLU A 296 6.72 -12.07 -15.32
C GLU A 296 6.04 -11.64 -14.02
N ILE A 297 5.23 -10.58 -14.09
CA ILE A 297 4.52 -9.99 -12.96
C ILE A 297 3.06 -10.42 -13.04
N PRO A 298 2.58 -11.32 -12.19
CA PRO A 298 1.17 -11.73 -12.14
C PRO A 298 0.23 -10.56 -11.90
N ALA A 299 -1.03 -10.74 -12.25
CA ALA A 299 -2.08 -9.79 -11.93
C ALA A 299 -2.09 -9.48 -10.42
N GLY A 300 -2.12 -8.20 -10.05
CA GLY A 300 -2.14 -7.72 -8.67
C GLY A 300 -0.80 -7.82 -7.91
N ALA A 301 0.25 -8.39 -8.52
CA ALA A 301 1.54 -8.59 -7.88
C ALA A 301 2.58 -7.50 -8.25
N GLN A 302 3.68 -7.54 -7.52
CA GLN A 302 4.86 -6.70 -7.72
C GLN A 302 6.09 -7.56 -8.04
N ALA A 303 7.06 -6.96 -8.74
CA ALA A 303 8.39 -7.54 -8.91
C ALA A 303 9.45 -6.53 -8.47
N PHE A 304 10.42 -7.00 -7.67
CA PHE A 304 11.59 -6.23 -7.32
C PHE A 304 12.78 -6.75 -8.12
N SER A 305 13.59 -5.84 -8.67
CA SER A 305 14.87 -6.23 -9.21
C SER A 305 15.83 -6.67 -8.10
N ASP A 306 16.82 -7.45 -8.47
CA ASP A 306 17.96 -7.73 -7.60
C ASP A 306 18.75 -6.44 -7.30
N PRO A 307 19.46 -6.38 -6.17
CA PRO A 307 20.34 -5.26 -5.85
C PRO A 307 21.47 -5.10 -6.87
N LEU A 308 21.46 -4.00 -7.63
CA LEU A 308 22.51 -3.67 -8.59
C LEU A 308 23.56 -2.74 -7.97
N GLY A 309 24.86 -3.02 -8.19
CA GLY A 309 25.96 -2.09 -7.94
C GLY A 309 25.90 -0.96 -8.98
N PHE A 310 25.30 0.15 -8.61
CA PHE A 310 25.14 1.33 -9.44
C PHE A 310 25.07 2.56 -8.53
N THR A 311 25.95 3.52 -8.75
CA THR A 311 25.97 4.77 -7.98
C THR A 311 24.84 5.68 -8.47
N VAL A 312 23.87 5.88 -7.60
CA VAL A 312 22.75 6.82 -7.82
C VAL A 312 23.13 8.16 -7.20
N PRO A 313 23.28 9.23 -7.99
CA PRO A 313 23.46 10.56 -7.42
C PRO A 313 22.13 11.06 -6.80
N PRO A 314 22.16 11.88 -5.73
CA PRO A 314 20.97 12.56 -5.26
C PRO A 314 20.57 13.70 -6.22
N ASP A 315 19.31 14.15 -6.16
CA ASP A 315 18.76 15.26 -6.96
C ASP A 315 19.10 15.14 -8.45
N THR A 316 18.89 13.93 -9.02
CA THR A 316 19.33 13.60 -10.37
C THR A 316 18.26 12.79 -11.11
N ASN A 317 18.13 13.00 -12.40
CA ASN A 317 17.26 12.19 -13.24
C ASN A 317 17.94 10.87 -13.61
N LEU A 318 17.25 9.76 -13.37
CA LEU A 318 17.59 8.44 -13.91
C LEU A 318 16.67 8.08 -15.06
N LEU A 319 17.24 7.31 -16.00
CA LEU A 319 16.49 6.57 -17.01
C LEU A 319 16.31 5.13 -16.54
N VAL A 320 15.06 4.70 -16.40
CA VAL A 320 14.71 3.29 -16.20
C VAL A 320 14.07 2.79 -17.48
N SER A 321 14.76 1.90 -18.18
CA SER A 321 14.26 1.32 -19.44
C SER A 321 13.86 -0.12 -19.22
N PHE A 322 12.73 -0.56 -19.80
CA PHE A 322 12.31 -1.95 -19.77
C PHE A 322 11.62 -2.36 -21.06
N HIS A 323 11.93 -3.57 -21.53
CA HIS A 323 11.39 -4.15 -22.75
C HIS A 323 10.09 -4.92 -22.46
N LEU A 324 9.06 -4.65 -23.25
CA LEU A 324 7.78 -5.35 -23.27
C LEU A 324 7.70 -6.22 -24.54
N PRO A 325 8.06 -7.52 -24.45
CA PRO A 325 8.09 -8.38 -25.64
C PRO A 325 6.69 -8.73 -26.14
N ASP A 326 5.70 -8.78 -25.22
CA ASP A 326 4.32 -9.10 -25.55
C ASP A 326 3.49 -7.83 -25.77
N THR A 327 2.34 -7.97 -26.40
CA THR A 327 1.43 -6.84 -26.63
C THR A 327 0.76 -6.41 -25.33
N VAL A 328 1.00 -5.16 -24.93
CA VAL A 328 0.37 -4.51 -23.77
C VAL A 328 -0.55 -3.40 -24.27
N THR A 329 -1.85 -3.53 -23.97
CA THR A 329 -2.90 -2.55 -24.34
C THR A 329 -3.43 -1.77 -23.15
N ALA A 330 -3.16 -2.23 -21.93
CA ALA A 330 -3.49 -1.54 -20.70
C ALA A 330 -2.49 -1.93 -19.60
N ALA A 331 -2.22 -1.01 -18.69
CA ALA A 331 -1.26 -1.19 -17.60
C ALA A 331 -1.66 -0.36 -16.39
N PRO A 332 -1.16 -0.67 -15.17
CA PRO A 332 -1.13 0.28 -14.08
C PRO A 332 -0.30 1.51 -14.48
N VAL A 333 -0.88 2.71 -14.37
CA VAL A 333 -0.21 3.95 -14.76
C VAL A 333 -0.37 4.99 -13.65
N HIS A 334 0.73 5.67 -13.33
CA HIS A 334 0.66 6.99 -12.73
C HIS A 334 0.55 8.03 -13.85
N ARG A 335 -0.58 8.72 -13.94
CA ARG A 335 -0.92 9.48 -15.14
C ARG A 335 -0.23 10.84 -15.23
N LEU A 336 -0.19 11.60 -14.13
CA LEU A 336 0.35 12.96 -14.13
C LEU A 336 1.83 12.97 -13.72
N ALA A 337 2.71 12.52 -14.59
CA ALA A 337 4.13 12.50 -14.27
C ALA A 337 4.77 13.90 -14.19
N VAL A 338 4.23 14.90 -14.88
CA VAL A 338 4.87 16.22 -15.09
C VAL A 338 6.35 16.09 -15.53
N GLN A 339 6.64 14.95 -16.12
CA GLN A 339 7.95 14.53 -16.59
C GLN A 339 7.77 13.74 -17.88
N GLN A 340 8.48 14.10 -18.93
CA GLN A 340 8.47 13.36 -20.18
C GLN A 340 9.25 12.06 -20.02
N SER A 341 8.65 10.97 -20.51
CA SER A 341 9.23 9.64 -20.68
C SER A 341 9.05 9.20 -22.12
N TYR A 342 9.52 8.01 -22.50
CA TYR A 342 9.64 7.68 -23.93
C TYR A 342 9.29 6.22 -24.20
N VAL A 343 8.82 5.96 -25.45
CA VAL A 343 8.66 4.61 -26.01
C VAL A 343 9.48 4.50 -27.29
N SER A 344 10.17 3.39 -27.45
CA SER A 344 11.02 3.12 -28.62
C SER A 344 10.22 2.75 -29.87
N VAL A 345 10.89 2.71 -31.03
CA VAL A 345 10.52 1.87 -32.17
C VAL A 345 10.49 0.39 -31.74
N PRO A 346 9.95 -0.56 -32.53
CA PRO A 346 9.97 -2.00 -32.18
C PRO A 346 11.37 -2.51 -31.87
N GLY A 347 11.47 -3.37 -30.84
CA GLY A 347 12.68 -4.03 -30.42
C GLY A 347 13.10 -3.74 -28.98
N ASP A 348 14.07 -4.51 -28.50
CA ASP A 348 14.75 -4.27 -27.22
C ASP A 348 15.83 -3.20 -27.38
N HIS A 349 15.54 -2.00 -26.92
CA HIS A 349 16.41 -0.83 -26.90
C HIS A 349 16.87 -0.47 -25.48
N THR A 350 16.76 -1.38 -24.52
CA THR A 350 17.11 -1.11 -23.11
C THR A 350 18.57 -0.71 -22.95
N ALA A 351 19.48 -1.27 -23.77
CA ALA A 351 20.92 -1.00 -23.72
C ALA A 351 21.35 0.27 -24.50
N ASP A 352 20.45 0.91 -25.25
CA ASP A 352 20.81 2.06 -26.07
C ASP A 352 21.07 3.30 -25.19
N ALA A 353 22.27 3.85 -25.27
CA ALA A 353 22.58 5.15 -24.63
C ALA A 353 21.98 6.31 -25.41
N SER A 354 21.84 6.18 -26.73
CA SER A 354 21.27 7.19 -27.62
C SER A 354 19.75 7.31 -27.48
N ALA A 355 19.23 8.52 -27.73
CA ALA A 355 17.80 8.79 -27.81
C ALA A 355 17.14 8.33 -29.12
N ALA A 356 17.93 7.94 -30.15
CA ALA A 356 17.45 7.78 -31.54
C ALA A 356 16.28 6.78 -31.69
N ALA A 357 16.28 5.69 -30.92
CA ALA A 357 15.21 4.70 -30.95
C ALA A 357 13.91 5.15 -30.25
N TYR A 358 13.95 6.16 -29.39
CA TYR A 358 12.85 6.59 -28.51
C TYR A 358 12.06 7.73 -29.16
N THR A 359 11.10 7.39 -29.99
CA THR A 359 10.40 8.32 -30.88
C THR A 359 9.05 8.81 -30.36
N THR A 360 8.49 8.14 -29.35
CA THR A 360 7.18 8.49 -28.78
C THR A 360 7.33 9.02 -27.36
N VAL A 361 6.73 10.17 -27.07
CA VAL A 361 6.73 10.77 -25.74
C VAL A 361 5.57 10.23 -24.91
N LEU A 362 5.84 9.92 -23.64
CA LEU A 362 4.86 9.58 -22.61
C LEU A 362 4.82 10.68 -21.55
N SER A 363 3.61 10.98 -21.04
CA SER A 363 3.38 11.92 -19.94
C SER A 363 3.07 11.24 -18.59
N GLY A 364 3.16 9.91 -18.53
CA GLY A 364 2.88 9.10 -17.33
C GLY A 364 3.93 8.04 -17.08
N TRP A 365 3.87 7.40 -15.92
CA TRP A 365 4.76 6.30 -15.54
C TRP A 365 3.96 4.98 -15.45
N PRO A 366 4.01 4.12 -16.50
CA PRO A 366 3.43 2.78 -16.46
C PRO A 366 4.34 1.80 -15.70
N LEU A 367 3.75 0.87 -14.95
CA LEU A 367 4.35 -0.31 -14.32
C LEU A 367 5.43 -0.03 -13.27
N LEU A 368 6.28 0.96 -13.41
CA LEU A 368 7.33 1.28 -12.43
C LEU A 368 6.73 2.12 -11.29
N THR A 369 6.90 1.66 -10.04
CA THR A 369 6.32 2.33 -8.86
C THR A 369 7.35 2.68 -7.79
N GLY A 370 8.61 2.30 -7.95
CA GLY A 370 9.62 2.67 -6.98
C GLY A 370 11.06 2.44 -7.44
N VAL A 371 11.94 3.28 -6.92
CA VAL A 371 13.39 3.16 -6.99
C VAL A 371 13.94 3.31 -5.59
N ASP A 372 14.64 2.29 -5.13
CA ASP A 372 15.29 2.28 -3.81
C ASP A 372 16.81 2.31 -3.96
N VAL A 373 17.47 2.97 -3.01
CA VAL A 373 18.93 3.00 -2.90
C VAL A 373 19.40 2.34 -1.59
N ARG A 374 20.60 1.77 -1.61
CA ARG A 374 21.20 1.18 -0.42
C ARG A 374 21.81 2.27 0.46
N GLY A 375 21.43 2.29 1.73
CA GLY A 375 21.85 3.30 2.72
C GLY A 375 20.71 4.25 3.10
N GLY A 376 21.03 5.27 3.88
CA GLY A 376 20.10 6.30 4.33
C GLY A 376 19.26 5.92 5.55
N PRO A 377 18.58 6.92 6.14
CA PRO A 377 17.83 6.79 7.40
C PRO A 377 16.41 6.24 7.22
N GLY A 378 15.92 6.17 5.98
CA GLY A 378 14.54 5.86 5.62
C GLY A 378 13.87 6.97 4.82
N SER A 379 12.56 6.90 4.68
CA SER A 379 11.79 7.74 3.76
C SER A 379 10.67 8.50 4.46
N VAL A 380 10.43 9.73 4.00
CA VAL A 380 9.22 10.51 4.19
C VAL A 380 8.28 10.19 3.02
N VAL A 381 7.12 9.66 3.30
CA VAL A 381 6.10 9.37 2.31
C VAL A 381 5.06 10.49 2.33
N VAL A 382 4.70 11.00 1.17
CA VAL A 382 3.69 12.05 1.04
C VAL A 382 2.49 11.52 0.27
N ILE A 383 1.36 11.34 0.94
CA ILE A 383 0.06 11.08 0.29
C ILE A 383 -0.63 12.42 0.06
N GLY A 384 -1.14 12.62 -1.15
CA GLY A 384 -1.77 13.85 -1.55
C GLY A 384 -2.51 13.74 -2.89
N ASP A 385 -3.10 14.85 -3.27
CA ASP A 385 -3.81 15.03 -4.54
C ASP A 385 -2.94 15.67 -5.63
N SER A 386 -3.56 16.40 -6.58
CA SER A 386 -2.88 17.07 -7.70
C SER A 386 -1.82 18.08 -7.24
N ILE A 387 -1.99 18.71 -6.07
CA ILE A 387 -1.02 19.69 -5.56
C ILE A 387 0.26 18.97 -5.14
N THR A 388 0.14 17.80 -4.54
CA THR A 388 1.29 16.94 -4.19
C THR A 388 1.88 16.26 -5.43
N ASP A 389 1.04 15.79 -6.32
CA ASP A 389 1.42 15.20 -7.61
C ASP A 389 2.24 16.19 -8.46
N GLY A 390 1.94 17.48 -8.32
CA GLY A 390 2.70 18.57 -8.91
C GLY A 390 2.04 19.22 -10.11
N ASP A 391 0.71 19.12 -10.22
CA ASP A 391 -0.04 19.83 -11.26
C ASP A 391 0.34 21.32 -11.25
N ARG A 392 0.49 21.91 -12.44
CA ARG A 392 0.95 23.27 -12.69
C ARG A 392 2.43 23.56 -12.35
N SER A 393 3.22 22.59 -11.91
CA SER A 393 4.68 22.80 -11.89
C SER A 393 5.25 22.75 -13.32
N THR A 394 6.39 23.41 -13.51
CA THR A 394 7.07 23.41 -14.81
C THR A 394 7.47 21.98 -15.23
N PRO A 395 6.98 21.45 -16.37
CA PRO A 395 7.31 20.10 -16.82
C PRO A 395 8.84 19.90 -16.97
N ASN A 396 9.30 18.71 -16.59
CA ASN A 396 10.71 18.27 -16.63
C ASN A 396 11.65 19.03 -15.67
N ALA A 397 11.14 19.97 -14.88
CA ALA A 397 11.96 20.82 -14.01
C ALA A 397 12.07 20.29 -12.56
N ASN A 398 11.33 19.26 -12.21
CA ASN A 398 11.31 18.67 -10.86
C ASN A 398 11.06 19.73 -9.78
N ARG A 399 9.99 20.53 -9.94
CA ARG A 399 9.62 21.65 -9.04
C ARG A 399 8.36 21.38 -8.21
N ARG A 400 7.95 20.14 -8.09
CA ARG A 400 6.90 19.73 -7.14
C ARG A 400 7.35 20.08 -5.73
N TRP A 401 6.42 20.42 -4.83
CA TRP A 401 6.82 20.74 -3.46
C TRP A 401 7.59 19.59 -2.75
N PRO A 402 7.31 18.27 -3.00
CA PRO A 402 8.13 17.20 -2.45
C PRO A 402 9.56 17.16 -3.03
N ASP A 403 9.77 17.57 -4.31
CA ASP A 403 11.11 17.68 -4.90
C ASP A 403 11.90 18.81 -4.23
N VAL A 404 11.24 19.96 -3.97
CA VAL A 404 11.84 21.09 -3.24
C VAL A 404 12.17 20.68 -1.80
N LEU A 405 11.27 19.97 -1.12
CA LEU A 405 11.52 19.44 0.22
C LEU A 405 12.75 18.51 0.24
N ALA A 406 12.89 17.64 -0.76
CA ALA A 406 14.05 16.76 -0.90
C ALA A 406 15.35 17.55 -1.02
N ARG A 407 15.40 18.57 -1.88
CA ARG A 407 16.56 19.47 -2.01
C ARG A 407 16.88 20.20 -0.69
N ARG A 408 15.87 20.66 0.04
CA ARG A 408 16.06 21.27 1.36
C ARG A 408 16.67 20.29 2.37
N LEU A 409 16.22 19.03 2.35
CA LEU A 409 16.81 17.98 3.19
C LEU A 409 18.27 17.71 2.84
N LEU A 410 18.64 17.75 1.56
CA LEU A 410 20.03 17.57 1.11
C LEU A 410 20.93 18.77 1.46
N ALA A 411 20.37 19.98 1.50
CA ALA A 411 21.12 21.22 1.70
C ALA A 411 21.48 21.53 3.18
N GLN A 412 21.13 20.66 4.13
CA GLN A 412 21.32 20.87 5.56
C GLN A 412 21.83 19.61 6.27
N TYR A 413 22.28 19.75 7.54
CA TYR A 413 22.82 18.65 8.37
C TYR A 413 22.13 18.55 9.75
N VAL A 414 21.03 19.27 9.97
CA VAL A 414 20.32 19.28 11.27
C VAL A 414 19.47 18.04 11.45
N VAL A 415 18.90 17.52 10.35
CA VAL A 415 18.10 16.29 10.31
C VAL A 415 18.68 15.33 9.29
N PRO A 416 18.44 14.01 9.42
CA PRO A 416 18.90 13.05 8.44
C PRO A 416 18.38 13.31 7.02
N HIS A 417 19.16 12.97 6.00
CA HIS A 417 18.76 13.10 4.59
C HIS A 417 17.80 11.96 4.24
N TYR A 418 16.52 12.10 4.60
CA TYR A 418 15.48 11.15 4.24
C TYR A 418 15.21 11.18 2.73
N GLY A 419 14.88 10.00 2.16
CA GLY A 419 14.24 9.97 0.85
C GLY A 419 12.83 10.59 0.94
N VAL A 420 12.41 11.29 -0.10
CA VAL A 420 11.05 11.84 -0.20
C VAL A 420 10.31 11.09 -1.30
N LEU A 421 9.21 10.44 -0.94
CA LEU A 421 8.40 9.61 -1.84
C LEU A 421 7.06 10.29 -2.10
N ASN A 422 6.93 10.85 -3.29
CA ASN A 422 5.71 11.49 -3.73
C ASN A 422 4.68 10.43 -4.16
N GLN A 423 3.61 10.31 -3.38
CA GLN A 423 2.46 9.43 -3.64
C GLN A 423 1.18 10.26 -3.91
N GLY A 424 1.35 11.47 -4.45
CA GLY A 424 0.25 12.27 -4.96
C GLY A 424 -0.45 11.57 -6.13
N ILE A 425 -1.74 11.76 -6.25
CA ILE A 425 -2.55 11.37 -7.40
C ILE A 425 -3.48 12.53 -7.73
N SER A 426 -3.40 13.07 -8.95
CA SER A 426 -4.28 14.16 -9.37
C SER A 426 -5.75 13.83 -9.14
N ALA A 427 -6.51 14.78 -8.59
CA ALA A 427 -7.93 14.67 -8.22
C ALA A 427 -8.27 13.58 -7.18
N ASN A 428 -7.28 13.05 -6.44
CA ASN A 428 -7.50 12.07 -5.39
C ASN A 428 -8.35 12.64 -4.25
N ARG A 429 -8.92 11.75 -3.45
CA ARG A 429 -9.82 12.07 -2.34
C ARG A 429 -9.51 11.20 -1.14
N VAL A 430 -9.83 11.69 0.04
CA VAL A 430 -9.61 10.97 1.30
C VAL A 430 -10.50 9.73 1.39
N VAL A 431 -11.82 9.88 1.11
CA VAL A 431 -12.84 8.90 1.49
C VAL A 431 -13.56 8.23 0.34
N THR A 432 -13.40 8.72 -0.90
CA THR A 432 -14.17 8.19 -2.03
C THR A 432 -13.26 7.82 -3.19
N ASP A 433 -13.42 6.60 -3.71
CA ASP A 433 -12.68 6.15 -4.88
C ASP A 433 -13.07 6.93 -6.14
N GLY A 434 -12.06 7.36 -6.89
CA GLY A 434 -12.23 7.87 -8.24
C GLY A 434 -12.15 6.75 -9.27
N TYR A 435 -11.37 5.73 -8.96
CA TYR A 435 -11.25 4.50 -9.75
C TYR A 435 -11.81 3.32 -8.93
N PRO A 436 -12.74 2.53 -9.47
CA PRO A 436 -13.38 1.46 -8.70
C PRO A 436 -12.46 0.24 -8.44
N GLY A 437 -11.22 0.25 -8.93
CA GLY A 437 -10.26 -0.83 -8.74
C GLY A 437 -10.34 -1.95 -9.77
N ASP A 438 -11.17 -1.82 -10.80
CA ASP A 438 -11.29 -2.83 -11.86
C ASP A 438 -11.65 -2.22 -13.21
N GLY A 439 -11.25 -2.91 -14.29
CA GLY A 439 -11.43 -2.43 -15.65
C GLY A 439 -10.41 -1.38 -16.07
N VAL A 440 -10.42 -1.06 -17.36
CA VAL A 440 -9.63 0.06 -17.89
C VAL A 440 -10.25 1.36 -17.41
N SER A 441 -9.48 2.15 -16.68
CA SER A 441 -9.92 3.42 -16.14
C SER A 441 -9.95 4.50 -17.20
N THR A 442 -11.02 5.28 -17.21
CA THR A 442 -11.10 6.56 -17.93
C THR A 442 -10.83 7.75 -16.99
N ASP A 443 -10.85 7.53 -15.69
CA ASP A 443 -10.55 8.50 -14.64
C ASP A 443 -9.14 8.25 -14.06
N ALA A 444 -8.39 9.29 -13.81
CA ALA A 444 -7.03 9.26 -13.30
C ALA A 444 -6.92 9.54 -11.80
N SER A 445 -8.06 9.71 -11.10
CA SER A 445 -8.07 10.14 -9.69
C SER A 445 -7.81 9.01 -8.68
N GLY A 446 -7.61 7.80 -9.14
CA GLY A 446 -7.19 6.65 -8.31
C GLY A 446 -8.24 6.17 -7.32
N VAL A 447 -7.87 5.19 -6.52
CA VAL A 447 -8.62 4.81 -5.33
C VAL A 447 -8.35 5.82 -4.21
N SER A 448 -9.26 5.92 -3.23
CA SER A 448 -9.16 6.87 -2.13
C SER A 448 -7.86 6.74 -1.33
N ALA A 449 -7.44 7.80 -0.65
CA ALA A 449 -6.27 7.75 0.22
C ALA A 449 -6.39 6.64 1.27
N LEU A 450 -7.58 6.41 1.82
CA LEU A 450 -7.86 5.33 2.77
C LEU A 450 -7.63 3.95 2.17
N ASP A 451 -8.09 3.69 0.95
CA ASP A 451 -8.03 2.38 0.31
C ASP A 451 -6.65 2.07 -0.28
N ARG A 452 -5.85 3.11 -0.62
CA ARG A 452 -4.48 2.95 -1.13
C ARG A 452 -3.39 3.01 -0.04
N LEU A 453 -3.75 3.29 1.22
CA LEU A 453 -2.82 3.56 2.30
C LEU A 453 -1.82 2.41 2.55
N ASP A 454 -2.29 1.15 2.53
CA ASP A 454 -1.42 -0.01 2.72
C ASP A 454 -0.38 -0.16 1.60
N ARG A 455 -0.78 0.11 0.34
CA ARG A 455 0.08 0.03 -0.84
C ARG A 455 1.02 1.23 -0.96
N ASP A 456 0.46 2.45 -0.86
CA ASP A 456 1.15 3.68 -1.25
C ASP A 456 1.83 4.39 -0.07
N ALA A 457 1.54 3.99 1.18
CA ALA A 457 2.25 4.50 2.35
C ALA A 457 2.99 3.40 3.12
N PHE A 458 2.29 2.39 3.60
CA PHE A 458 2.86 1.43 4.55
C PHE A 458 3.78 0.40 3.92
N ALA A 459 3.60 0.07 2.63
CA ALA A 459 4.49 -0.80 1.87
C ALA A 459 5.69 -0.06 1.25
N GLN A 460 5.82 1.26 1.46
CA GLN A 460 6.94 2.01 0.94
C GLN A 460 8.23 1.71 1.70
N THR A 461 9.33 1.68 0.96
CA THR A 461 10.64 1.27 1.49
C THR A 461 11.07 2.16 2.64
N SER A 462 11.20 1.55 3.82
CA SER A 462 11.67 2.20 5.06
C SER A 462 10.92 3.48 5.41
N ALA A 463 9.59 3.52 5.19
CA ALA A 463 8.75 4.63 5.62
C ALA A 463 8.93 4.92 7.13
N ARG A 464 9.18 6.18 7.48
CA ARG A 464 9.34 6.69 8.86
C ARG A 464 8.28 7.72 9.18
N THR A 465 8.02 8.60 8.24
CA THR A 465 7.09 9.70 8.38
C THR A 465 6.10 9.70 7.23
N LEU A 466 4.85 9.90 7.54
CA LEU A 466 3.76 10.08 6.59
C LEU A 466 3.30 11.54 6.65
N ILE A 467 3.32 12.22 5.52
CA ILE A 467 2.64 13.52 5.36
C ILE A 467 1.35 13.28 4.60
N VAL A 468 0.24 13.81 5.11
CA VAL A 468 -1.08 13.75 4.47
C VAL A 468 -1.48 15.16 4.06
N PHE A 469 -1.62 15.36 2.74
CA PHE A 469 -2.08 16.64 2.17
C PHE A 469 -3.20 16.36 1.18
N GLU A 470 -4.41 16.21 1.71
CA GLU A 470 -5.60 15.74 1.00
C GLU A 470 -6.86 16.42 1.53
N GLY A 471 -7.95 16.40 0.74
CA GLY A 471 -9.29 16.74 1.16
C GLY A 471 -9.97 17.82 0.33
N VAL A 472 -9.24 18.62 -0.44
CA VAL A 472 -9.85 19.65 -1.28
C VAL A 472 -10.82 19.06 -2.29
N ASN A 473 -10.49 17.91 -2.88
CA ASN A 473 -11.34 17.25 -3.88
C ASN A 473 -12.56 16.56 -3.27
N ASP A 474 -12.49 16.11 -2.02
CA ASP A 474 -13.67 15.63 -1.28
C ASP A 474 -14.68 16.76 -1.13
N LEU A 475 -14.24 17.93 -0.63
CA LEU A 475 -15.07 19.11 -0.38
C LEU A 475 -15.67 19.67 -1.68
N ARG A 476 -14.86 19.77 -2.74
CA ARG A 476 -15.30 20.20 -4.08
C ARG A 476 -16.29 19.24 -4.73
N ARG A 477 -16.44 18.03 -4.21
CA ARG A 477 -17.42 17.00 -4.60
C ARG A 477 -18.47 16.76 -3.52
N LEU A 478 -18.68 17.79 -2.67
CA LEU A 478 -19.76 17.90 -1.69
C LEU A 478 -19.66 16.92 -0.50
N ALA A 479 -18.47 16.39 -0.21
CA ALA A 479 -18.25 15.77 1.08
C ALA A 479 -18.26 16.83 2.19
N THR A 480 -18.75 16.49 3.36
CA THR A 480 -18.75 17.37 4.53
C THR A 480 -17.39 17.37 5.23
N ALA A 481 -17.10 18.41 5.98
CA ALA A 481 -15.92 18.46 6.86
C ALA A 481 -15.86 17.24 7.79
N GLY A 482 -17.01 16.82 8.33
CA GLY A 482 -17.10 15.65 9.21
C GLY A 482 -16.63 14.35 8.54
N GLN A 483 -16.96 14.15 7.27
CA GLN A 483 -16.53 12.97 6.50
C GLN A 483 -15.01 13.00 6.24
N VAL A 484 -14.48 14.15 5.81
CA VAL A 484 -13.03 14.33 5.59
C VAL A 484 -12.24 14.13 6.88
N VAL A 485 -12.69 14.75 7.98
CA VAL A 485 -12.10 14.61 9.31
C VAL A 485 -12.09 13.16 9.79
N ALA A 486 -13.19 12.42 9.57
CA ALA A 486 -13.24 10.99 9.93
C ALA A 486 -12.20 10.18 9.16
N GLY A 487 -12.05 10.43 7.85
CA GLY A 487 -11.04 9.80 7.01
C GLY A 487 -9.60 10.13 7.43
N LEU A 488 -9.31 11.41 7.67
CA LEU A 488 -7.98 11.85 8.13
C LEU A 488 -7.62 11.26 9.49
N ARG A 489 -8.59 11.16 10.41
CA ARG A 489 -8.41 10.50 11.72
C ARG A 489 -8.08 9.02 11.57
N GLU A 490 -8.77 8.33 10.68
CA GLU A 490 -8.49 6.91 10.40
C GLU A 490 -7.10 6.72 9.78
N ILE A 491 -6.68 7.58 8.83
CA ILE A 491 -5.32 7.56 8.27
C ILE A 491 -4.29 7.71 9.40
N ALA A 492 -4.46 8.70 10.28
CA ALA A 492 -3.54 8.93 11.40
C ALA A 492 -3.47 7.72 12.34
N ALA A 493 -4.62 7.17 12.74
CA ALA A 493 -4.69 6.01 13.62
C ALA A 493 -4.00 4.78 13.02
N ARG A 494 -4.24 4.49 11.73
CA ARG A 494 -3.61 3.35 11.03
C ARG A 494 -2.09 3.54 10.86
N ALA A 495 -1.63 4.76 10.63
CA ALA A 495 -0.21 5.07 10.51
C ALA A 495 0.51 5.00 11.87
N HIS A 496 -0.06 5.55 12.93
CA HIS A 496 0.47 5.45 14.29
C HIS A 496 0.53 3.99 14.77
N ALA A 497 -0.47 3.18 14.46
CA ALA A 497 -0.45 1.74 14.77
C ALA A 497 0.75 1.00 14.14
N ARG A 498 1.34 1.56 13.07
CA ARG A 498 2.55 1.06 12.40
C ARG A 498 3.83 1.75 12.86
N GLY A 499 3.75 2.64 13.85
CA GLY A 499 4.87 3.39 14.40
C GLY A 499 5.43 4.42 13.42
N LEU A 500 4.59 4.95 12.52
CA LEU A 500 4.96 6.08 11.69
C LEU A 500 4.67 7.38 12.43
N ARG A 501 5.53 8.36 12.22
CA ARG A 501 5.23 9.76 12.53
C ARG A 501 4.25 10.29 11.48
N VAL A 502 3.23 11.04 11.89
CA VAL A 502 2.17 11.50 10.98
C VAL A 502 2.03 13.01 11.05
N LEU A 503 2.20 13.67 9.90
CA LEU A 503 1.97 15.10 9.74
C LEU A 503 0.76 15.31 8.83
N ALA A 504 -0.07 16.31 9.17
CA ALA A 504 -1.15 16.73 8.27
C ALA A 504 -0.89 18.15 7.78
N ALA A 505 -1.10 18.36 6.49
CA ALA A 505 -1.12 19.70 5.91
C ALA A 505 -2.54 20.25 5.87
N THR A 506 -2.69 21.56 6.14
CA THR A 506 -3.97 22.26 5.99
C THR A 506 -4.31 22.46 4.51
N ILE A 507 -5.59 22.35 4.17
CA ILE A 507 -6.12 22.47 2.81
C ILE A 507 -6.01 23.92 2.35
N LEU A 508 -5.45 24.14 1.15
CA LEU A 508 -5.28 25.47 0.57
C LEU A 508 -6.61 26.17 0.28
N PRO A 509 -6.65 27.51 0.27
CA PRO A 509 -7.80 28.28 -0.18
C PRO A 509 -7.98 28.10 -1.69
N CYS A 510 -9.25 28.05 -2.14
CA CYS A 510 -9.60 27.81 -3.54
C CYS A 510 -10.76 28.69 -4.05
N ALA A 511 -11.07 29.80 -3.38
CA ALA A 511 -12.11 30.71 -3.85
C ALA A 511 -11.70 31.38 -5.17
N GLY A 512 -12.58 31.28 -6.17
CA GLY A 512 -12.32 31.65 -7.56
C GLY A 512 -12.39 30.43 -8.49
N GLU A 513 -12.11 29.23 -8.01
CA GLU A 513 -12.39 27.99 -8.74
C GLU A 513 -13.89 27.67 -8.68
N ILE A 514 -14.45 27.24 -9.80
CA ILE A 514 -15.92 27.12 -9.97
C ILE A 514 -16.60 26.16 -8.96
N ARG A 515 -15.87 25.15 -8.48
CA ARG A 515 -16.34 24.18 -7.47
C ARG A 515 -15.95 24.54 -6.05
N CYS A 516 -15.45 25.75 -5.83
CA CYS A 516 -15.08 26.28 -4.50
C CYS A 516 -15.94 27.52 -4.12
N PRO A 517 -17.28 27.42 -4.11
CA PRO A 517 -18.13 28.48 -3.58
C PRO A 517 -17.92 28.65 -2.08
N ALA A 518 -18.45 29.73 -1.50
CA ALA A 518 -18.31 30.06 -0.08
C ALA A 518 -18.71 28.91 0.88
N ALA A 519 -19.68 28.09 0.50
CA ALA A 519 -20.07 26.91 1.30
C ALA A 519 -18.95 25.86 1.37
N VAL A 520 -18.23 25.61 0.27
CA VAL A 520 -17.07 24.71 0.25
C VAL A 520 -15.90 25.29 1.03
N ASP A 521 -15.68 26.61 0.95
CA ASP A 521 -14.65 27.27 1.77
C ASP A 521 -14.95 27.18 3.28
N ALA A 522 -16.22 27.27 3.68
CA ALA A 522 -16.61 27.07 5.08
C ALA A 522 -16.28 25.64 5.57
N GLU A 523 -16.54 24.61 4.77
CA GLU A 523 -16.15 23.23 5.08
C GLU A 523 -14.61 23.08 5.15
N ARG A 524 -13.87 23.72 4.24
CA ARG A 524 -12.41 23.75 4.25
C ARG A 524 -11.86 24.36 5.54
N VAL A 525 -12.42 25.51 5.95
CA VAL A 525 -12.03 26.18 7.20
C VAL A 525 -12.32 25.29 8.41
N ALA A 526 -13.46 24.57 8.42
CA ALA A 526 -13.78 23.63 9.48
C ALA A 526 -12.79 22.46 9.56
N VAL A 527 -12.41 21.86 8.42
CA VAL A 527 -11.36 20.82 8.37
C VAL A 527 -10.03 21.37 8.88
N ASN A 528 -9.60 22.54 8.39
CA ASN A 528 -8.33 23.16 8.78
C ASN A 528 -8.29 23.50 10.28
N THR A 529 -9.41 23.97 10.85
CA THR A 529 -9.55 24.23 12.29
C THR A 529 -9.32 22.94 13.08
N TRP A 530 -9.93 21.84 12.62
CA TRP A 530 -9.73 20.55 13.25
C TRP A 530 -8.27 20.06 13.11
N ILE A 531 -7.66 20.15 11.93
CA ILE A 531 -6.25 19.77 11.72
C ILE A 531 -5.35 20.50 12.72
N ARG A 532 -5.53 21.83 12.86
CA ARG A 532 -4.70 22.66 13.76
C ARG A 532 -4.88 22.34 15.24
N GLY A 533 -6.08 21.97 15.67
CA GLY A 533 -6.43 21.88 17.10
C GLY A 533 -6.67 20.47 17.65
N SER A 534 -6.74 19.43 16.81
CA SER A 534 -7.19 18.11 17.24
C SER A 534 -6.17 17.30 18.05
N GLY A 535 -4.87 17.58 17.90
CA GLY A 535 -3.82 16.72 18.47
C GLY A 535 -3.74 15.32 17.85
N ALA A 536 -4.42 15.07 16.73
CA ALA A 536 -4.43 13.76 16.06
C ALA A 536 -3.15 13.47 15.27
N PHE A 537 -2.34 14.47 15.02
CA PHE A 537 -1.11 14.42 14.24
C PHE A 537 0.09 14.83 15.09
N ASP A 538 1.26 14.30 14.78
CA ASP A 538 2.50 14.62 15.48
C ASP A 538 2.99 16.04 15.18
N ALA A 539 2.61 16.59 14.02
CA ALA A 539 2.80 18.01 13.66
C ALA A 539 1.81 18.42 12.57
N VAL A 540 1.62 19.74 12.45
CA VAL A 540 0.78 20.36 11.43
C VAL A 540 1.66 21.20 10.50
N LEU A 541 1.48 21.01 9.19
CA LEU A 541 2.04 21.84 8.14
C LEU A 541 0.96 22.87 7.74
N ASP A 542 1.09 24.10 8.18
CA ASP A 542 0.06 25.11 7.92
C ASP A 542 0.20 25.74 6.52
N PHE A 543 -0.03 24.90 5.51
CA PHE A 543 0.04 25.27 4.10
C PHE A 543 -0.99 26.33 3.69
N ASP A 544 -2.17 26.31 4.32
CA ASP A 544 -3.17 27.36 4.18
C ASP A 544 -2.59 28.73 4.62
N ALA A 545 -1.96 28.80 5.78
CA ALA A 545 -1.34 30.04 6.25
C ALA A 545 -0.16 30.49 5.37
N ALA A 546 0.57 29.54 4.78
CA ALA A 546 1.72 29.84 3.93
C ALA A 546 1.34 30.48 2.59
N LEU A 547 0.18 30.10 2.02
CA LEU A 547 -0.18 30.52 0.67
C LEU A 547 -1.41 31.43 0.59
N ARG A 548 -2.22 31.56 1.64
CA ARG A 548 -3.43 32.39 1.59
C ARG A 548 -3.11 33.89 1.49
N ASP A 549 -3.96 34.60 0.80
CA ASP A 549 -3.97 36.05 0.77
C ASP A 549 -4.45 36.58 2.15
N PRO A 550 -3.66 37.39 2.88
CA PRO A 550 -4.07 37.90 4.17
C PRO A 550 -5.26 38.86 4.09
N GLU A 551 -5.48 39.51 2.94
CA GLU A 551 -6.62 40.41 2.72
C GLU A 551 -7.88 39.67 2.26
N GLN A 552 -7.69 38.50 1.61
CA GLN A 552 -8.75 37.63 1.11
C GLN A 552 -8.48 36.16 1.50
N PRO A 553 -8.65 35.77 2.78
CA PRO A 553 -8.18 34.44 3.27
C PRO A 553 -8.80 33.21 2.60
N ALA A 554 -9.89 33.38 1.85
CA ALA A 554 -10.47 32.32 1.03
C ALA A 554 -9.74 32.11 -0.31
N ARG A 555 -8.78 32.99 -0.65
CA ARG A 555 -7.99 32.97 -1.89
C ARG A 555 -6.51 32.73 -1.62
N MET A 556 -5.85 32.13 -2.58
CA MET A 556 -4.39 32.06 -2.65
C MET A 556 -3.82 33.42 -3.04
N LEU A 557 -2.64 33.77 -2.50
CA LEU A 557 -1.89 34.94 -2.96
C LEU A 557 -1.67 34.87 -4.48
N PRO A 558 -1.92 35.95 -5.24
CA PRO A 558 -1.75 35.93 -6.70
C PRO A 558 -0.36 35.50 -7.17
N ALA A 559 0.69 35.77 -6.38
CA ALA A 559 2.07 35.39 -6.69
C ALA A 559 2.30 33.87 -6.64
N TYR A 560 1.42 33.12 -5.96
CA TYR A 560 1.51 31.66 -5.80
C TYR A 560 0.51 30.91 -6.66
N ASP A 561 -0.57 31.57 -7.08
CA ASP A 561 -1.64 31.00 -7.89
C ASP A 561 -1.16 30.76 -9.33
N SER A 562 -1.39 29.57 -9.87
CA SER A 562 -1.11 29.28 -11.28
C SER A 562 -2.08 29.94 -12.27
N GLY A 563 -3.13 30.60 -11.74
CA GLY A 563 -4.21 31.26 -12.49
C GLY A 563 -5.51 30.43 -12.59
N ASP A 564 -5.55 29.24 -12.01
CA ASP A 564 -6.76 28.41 -11.93
C ASP A 564 -7.44 28.43 -10.55
N HIS A 565 -6.89 29.19 -9.61
CA HIS A 565 -7.37 29.40 -8.25
C HIS A 565 -7.46 28.14 -7.37
N LEU A 566 -6.72 27.09 -7.74
CA LEU A 566 -6.67 25.83 -7.03
C LEU A 566 -5.23 25.33 -6.85
N HIS A 567 -4.46 25.34 -7.94
CA HIS A 567 -3.12 24.79 -7.95
C HIS A 567 -2.08 25.91 -7.82
N PRO A 568 -1.11 25.77 -6.92
CA PRO A 568 0.05 26.66 -6.87
C PRO A 568 0.93 26.48 -8.12
N GLY A 569 1.48 27.58 -8.64
CA GLY A 569 2.60 27.51 -9.58
C GLY A 569 3.93 27.18 -8.88
N ASP A 570 5.06 27.16 -9.62
CA ASP A 570 6.38 26.82 -9.08
C ASP A 570 6.74 27.62 -7.81
N ALA A 571 6.42 28.92 -7.77
CA ALA A 571 6.69 29.78 -6.62
C ALA A 571 5.86 29.35 -5.38
N GLY A 572 4.58 29.02 -5.57
CA GLY A 572 3.73 28.53 -4.49
C GLY A 572 4.15 27.15 -4.00
N LEU A 573 4.49 26.22 -4.92
CA LEU A 573 5.00 24.89 -4.57
C LEU A 573 6.32 24.98 -3.77
N ALA A 574 7.20 25.94 -4.12
CA ALA A 574 8.41 26.21 -3.35
C ALA A 574 8.06 26.75 -1.95
N ALA A 575 7.13 27.72 -1.85
CA ALA A 575 6.70 28.28 -0.58
C ALA A 575 6.08 27.23 0.36
N LEU A 576 5.31 26.25 -0.17
CA LEU A 576 4.84 25.10 0.62
C LEU A 576 6.01 24.33 1.24
N ALA A 577 6.97 23.94 0.41
CA ALA A 577 8.13 23.20 0.88
C ALA A 577 8.95 24.02 1.90
N ASP A 578 9.13 25.34 1.67
CA ASP A 578 9.90 26.23 2.53
C ASP A 578 9.23 26.45 3.89
N SER A 579 7.91 26.37 3.98
CA SER A 579 7.17 26.47 5.24
C SER A 579 7.35 25.24 6.16
N VAL A 580 7.88 24.11 5.66
CA VAL A 580 8.09 22.91 6.46
C VAL A 580 9.28 23.08 7.41
N ASP A 581 9.05 23.02 8.72
CA ASP A 581 10.14 22.83 9.68
C ASP A 581 10.65 21.37 9.55
N LEU A 582 11.85 21.21 9.02
CA LEU A 582 12.45 19.90 8.76
C LEU A 582 12.59 19.04 10.03
N ARG A 583 12.68 19.65 11.23
CA ARG A 583 12.77 18.91 12.50
C ARG A 583 11.49 18.14 12.79
N THR A 584 10.35 18.58 12.26
CA THR A 584 9.09 17.87 12.43
C THR A 584 9.03 16.54 11.68
N LEU A 585 9.93 16.31 10.73
CA LEU A 585 10.03 15.08 9.94
C LEU A 585 10.72 13.93 10.68
N VAL A 586 11.41 14.22 11.78
CA VAL A 586 12.17 13.22 12.55
C VAL A 586 11.25 12.53 13.55
N PRO A 587 11.15 11.16 13.57
CA PRO A 587 10.38 10.41 14.55
C PRO A 587 10.84 10.60 15.98
#